data_952cf7604cce971953b8ed26263b253e
#
_entry.id   952cf7604cce971953b8ed26263b253e
#
_cell.length_a   1.000
_cell.length_b   1.000
_cell.length_c   1.000
_cell.angle_alpha   90.00
_cell.angle_beta   90.00
_cell.angle_gamma   90.00
#
_symmetry.space_group_name_H-M   'P 1'
#
loop_
_entity.id
_entity.type
_entity.pdbx_description
1 polymer ?
#
loop_
_entity_poly.entity_id
_entity_poly.type
_entity_poly.pdbx_seq_one_letter_code
_entity_poly.pdbx_strand_id
1 'polypeptide(L)'
;MLCVIAKLDKRSTEKLTAIQRAAAPDADGKPLHGHITLAAYMGEDEAGFMAFCAALLKDVSRFAVNYTHLAVLEETSIVAALAEKTGTLAALHRRIAEVYGSSLNEWTGSDEVWLPHTTLLYEPKADLPAVCRKMAADFAPFTAGIVGIEFSRVTPPGYEI
;
A
#
# COMPACT_ATOMS: atom_id res chain seq x y z
N MET A 1 -8.51 -11.91 0.24
CA MET A 1 -8.26 -11.39 -1.12
C MET A 1 -6.82 -11.62 -1.54
N LEU A 2 -6.59 -11.74 -2.83
CA LEU A 2 -5.26 -11.89 -3.40
C LEU A 2 -4.74 -10.52 -3.84
N CYS A 3 -3.65 -10.05 -3.24
CA CYS A 3 -3.08 -8.74 -3.52
C CYS A 3 -1.80 -8.84 -4.37
N VAL A 4 -1.63 -7.90 -5.28
CA VAL A 4 -0.35 -7.58 -5.93
C VAL A 4 0.25 -6.41 -5.17
N ILE A 5 1.42 -6.62 -4.58
CA ILE A 5 2.07 -5.63 -3.72
C ILE A 5 3.45 -5.25 -4.25
N ALA A 6 3.75 -3.95 -4.26
CA ALA A 6 5.06 -3.39 -4.54
C ALA A 6 5.83 -3.23 -3.24
N LYS A 7 6.95 -3.95 -3.08
CA LYS A 7 7.76 -3.97 -1.85
C LYS A 7 8.76 -2.83 -1.83
N LEU A 8 8.78 -2.12 -0.73
CA LEU A 8 9.78 -1.10 -0.45
C LEU A 8 11.13 -1.73 -0.12
N ASP A 9 12.20 -0.99 -0.41
CA ASP A 9 13.53 -1.32 0.10
C ASP A 9 13.58 -1.25 1.64
N LYS A 10 14.60 -1.89 2.20
CA LYS A 10 14.78 -1.99 3.65
C LYS A 10 14.87 -0.62 4.33
N ARG A 11 15.65 0.31 3.76
CA ARG A 11 15.85 1.66 4.32
C ARG A 11 14.55 2.44 4.40
N SER A 12 13.74 2.39 3.34
CA SER A 12 12.44 3.06 3.28
C SER A 12 11.45 2.47 4.28
N THR A 13 11.41 1.13 4.39
CA THR A 13 10.59 0.43 5.38
C THR A 13 11.01 0.80 6.81
N GLU A 14 12.30 0.79 7.12
CA GLU A 14 12.82 1.17 8.44
C GLU A 14 12.49 2.63 8.80
N LYS A 15 12.57 3.55 7.82
CA LYS A 15 12.20 4.95 8.01
C LYS A 15 10.73 5.10 8.39
N LEU A 16 9.82 4.46 7.67
CA LEU A 16 8.38 4.50 7.98
C LEU A 16 8.07 3.81 9.31
N THR A 17 8.72 2.69 9.61
CA THR A 17 8.58 2.00 10.90
C THR A 17 9.03 2.88 12.08
N ALA A 18 10.10 3.65 11.92
CA ALA A 18 10.56 4.56 12.96
C ALA A 18 9.52 5.66 13.25
N ILE A 19 8.91 6.24 12.21
CA ILE A 19 7.82 7.23 12.34
C ILE A 19 6.62 6.62 13.06
N GLN A 20 6.20 5.43 12.69
CA GLN A 20 5.10 4.71 13.34
C GLN A 20 5.39 4.52 14.84
N ARG A 21 6.54 3.96 15.17
CA ARG A 21 6.90 3.64 16.57
C ARG A 21 7.02 4.87 17.45
N ALA A 22 7.55 5.97 16.93
CA ALA A 22 7.64 7.23 17.67
C ALA A 22 6.28 7.81 18.03
N ALA A 23 5.29 7.68 17.15
CA ALA A 23 3.96 8.24 17.34
C ALA A 23 2.98 7.28 18.04
N ALA A 24 3.14 5.98 17.85
CA ALA A 24 2.27 4.92 18.36
C ALA A 24 3.10 3.73 18.88
N PRO A 25 3.84 3.90 20.00
CA PRO A 25 4.74 2.86 20.52
C PRO A 25 4.02 1.58 20.96
N ASP A 26 2.74 1.69 21.33
CA ASP A 26 1.92 0.58 21.79
C ASP A 26 1.17 -0.15 20.66
N ALA A 27 1.27 0.35 19.41
CA ALA A 27 0.66 -0.28 18.27
C ALA A 27 1.38 -1.59 17.95
N ASP A 28 0.75 -2.71 18.25
CA ASP A 28 1.05 -4.12 17.95
C ASP A 28 2.52 -4.61 17.99
N GLY A 29 3.48 -3.76 18.28
CA GLY A 29 4.90 -4.12 18.37
C GLY A 29 5.51 -4.75 17.11
N LYS A 30 4.75 -4.87 16.03
CA LYS A 30 5.19 -5.48 14.78
C LYS A 30 5.82 -4.44 13.86
N PRO A 31 6.98 -4.73 13.27
CA PRO A 31 7.54 -3.87 12.24
C PRO A 31 6.61 -3.84 11.01
N LEU A 32 6.52 -2.69 10.36
CA LEU A 32 5.80 -2.57 9.11
C LEU A 32 6.42 -3.48 8.05
N HIS A 33 5.57 -4.16 7.29
CA HIS A 33 5.95 -4.73 6.02
C HIS A 33 5.74 -3.67 4.95
N GLY A 34 6.76 -2.83 4.70
CA GLY A 34 6.67 -1.72 3.77
C GLY A 34 6.27 -2.16 2.36
N HIS A 35 5.04 -1.85 1.96
CA HIS A 35 4.54 -2.12 0.62
C HIS A 35 3.48 -1.11 0.19
N ILE A 36 3.24 -1.05 -1.11
CA ILE A 36 2.10 -0.38 -1.72
C ILE A 36 1.26 -1.44 -2.42
N THR A 37 -0.04 -1.51 -2.15
CA THR A 37 -0.95 -2.41 -2.85
C THR A 37 -1.27 -1.85 -4.23
N LEU A 38 -0.93 -2.60 -5.28
CA LEU A 38 -1.27 -2.27 -6.67
C LEU A 38 -2.68 -2.73 -7.03
N ALA A 39 -3.07 -3.90 -6.56
CA ALA A 39 -4.38 -4.48 -6.84
C ALA A 39 -4.78 -5.45 -5.74
N ALA A 40 -6.07 -5.51 -5.43
CA ALA A 40 -6.66 -6.45 -4.50
C ALA A 40 -7.78 -7.21 -5.21
N TYR A 41 -7.48 -8.42 -5.65
CA TYR A 41 -8.36 -9.26 -6.47
C TYR A 41 -9.38 -10.00 -5.62
N MET A 42 -10.64 -9.93 -6.04
CA MET A 42 -11.81 -10.51 -5.37
C MET A 42 -12.53 -11.54 -6.25
N GLY A 43 -12.08 -11.74 -7.49
CA GLY A 43 -12.72 -12.67 -8.44
C GLY A 43 -12.39 -14.14 -8.16
N GLU A 44 -12.99 -15.02 -8.95
CA GLU A 44 -12.85 -16.48 -8.80
C GLU A 44 -11.65 -17.05 -9.56
N ASP A 45 -11.26 -16.43 -10.68
CA ASP A 45 -10.13 -16.90 -11.50
C ASP A 45 -8.79 -16.31 -11.03
N GLU A 46 -8.35 -16.72 -9.85
CA GLU A 46 -7.04 -16.31 -9.32
C GLU A 46 -5.87 -16.75 -10.22
N ALA A 47 -5.99 -17.92 -10.86
CA ALA A 47 -4.91 -18.44 -11.72
C ALA A 47 -4.71 -17.57 -12.96
N GLY A 48 -5.80 -17.17 -13.63
CA GLY A 48 -5.75 -16.24 -14.76
C GLY A 48 -5.24 -14.87 -14.36
N PHE A 49 -5.69 -14.34 -13.24
CA PHE A 49 -5.20 -13.06 -12.70
C PHE A 49 -3.70 -13.11 -12.39
N MET A 50 -3.22 -14.15 -11.72
CA MET A 50 -1.79 -14.32 -11.43
C MET A 50 -0.95 -14.45 -12.70
N ALA A 51 -1.42 -15.22 -13.69
CA ALA A 51 -0.73 -15.38 -14.96
C ALA A 51 -0.61 -14.04 -15.72
N PHE A 52 -1.68 -13.26 -15.76
CA PHE A 52 -1.68 -11.92 -16.36
C PHE A 52 -0.68 -11.00 -15.65
N CYS A 53 -0.75 -10.90 -14.33
CA CYS A 53 0.16 -10.07 -13.56
C CYS A 53 1.61 -10.52 -13.69
N ALA A 54 1.88 -11.82 -13.67
CA ALA A 54 3.23 -12.36 -13.87
C ALA A 54 3.80 -11.97 -15.25
N ALA A 55 2.99 -12.03 -16.31
CA ALA A 55 3.41 -11.60 -17.64
C ALA A 55 3.67 -10.08 -17.70
N LEU A 56 2.79 -9.26 -17.08
CA LEU A 56 2.94 -7.81 -17.00
C LEU A 56 4.22 -7.40 -16.24
N LEU A 57 4.57 -8.14 -15.20
CA LEU A 57 5.66 -7.81 -14.28
C LEU A 57 7.01 -8.38 -14.67
N LYS A 58 7.05 -9.27 -15.69
CA LYS A 58 8.25 -10.05 -16.07
C LYS A 58 9.49 -9.19 -16.29
N ASP A 59 9.32 -8.04 -16.94
CA ASP A 59 10.43 -7.16 -17.32
C ASP A 59 10.51 -5.89 -16.44
N VAL A 60 9.76 -5.85 -15.34
CA VAL A 60 9.77 -4.71 -14.43
C VAL A 60 11.01 -4.78 -13.55
N SER A 61 11.92 -3.84 -13.75
CA SER A 61 13.08 -3.65 -12.89
C SER A 61 12.72 -2.83 -11.65
N ARG A 62 13.69 -2.67 -10.75
CA ARG A 62 13.57 -1.75 -9.61
C ARG A 62 13.28 -0.34 -10.08
N PHE A 63 12.41 0.38 -9.38
CA PHE A 63 12.08 1.77 -9.66
C PHE A 63 11.86 2.54 -8.37
N ALA A 64 11.78 3.86 -8.48
CA ALA A 64 11.58 4.76 -7.34
C ALA A 64 10.14 5.26 -7.27
N VAL A 65 9.69 5.56 -6.05
CA VAL A 65 8.45 6.26 -5.76
C VAL A 65 8.70 7.37 -4.75
N ASN A 66 7.96 8.47 -4.85
CA ASN A 66 8.09 9.59 -3.92
C ASN A 66 6.94 9.56 -2.91
N TYR A 67 7.26 9.50 -1.63
CA TYR A 67 6.30 9.76 -0.56
C TYR A 67 6.24 11.26 -0.29
N THR A 68 5.03 11.79 -0.24
CA THR A 68 4.81 13.24 -0.19
C THR A 68 4.05 13.70 1.04
N HIS A 69 3.12 12.90 1.54
CA HIS A 69 2.20 13.28 2.61
C HIS A 69 1.91 12.11 3.54
N LEU A 70 1.44 12.45 4.74
CA LEU A 70 0.68 11.54 5.60
C LEU A 70 -0.80 11.89 5.52
N ALA A 71 -1.66 10.90 5.67
CA ALA A 71 -3.10 11.10 5.71
C ALA A 71 -3.79 10.09 6.64
N VAL A 72 -4.91 10.51 7.21
CA VAL A 72 -5.94 9.60 7.71
C VAL A 72 -6.83 9.27 6.52
N LEU A 73 -6.96 8.00 6.18
CA LEU A 73 -7.85 7.59 5.11
C LEU A 73 -9.28 7.57 5.63
N GLU A 74 -10.12 8.38 5.02
CA GLU A 74 -11.52 8.57 5.42
C GLU A 74 -12.29 7.25 5.41
N GLU A 75 -13.21 7.07 6.36
CA GLU A 75 -14.00 5.85 6.58
C GLU A 75 -13.18 4.58 6.87
N THR A 76 -11.88 4.73 7.12
CA THR A 76 -11.00 3.64 7.52
C THR A 76 -10.44 3.91 8.92
N SER A 77 -9.79 2.91 9.49
CA SER A 77 -9.05 3.07 10.74
C SER A 77 -7.54 3.19 10.49
N ILE A 78 -7.17 3.87 9.41
CA ILE A 78 -5.81 3.85 8.87
C ILE A 78 -5.18 5.24 8.86
N VAL A 79 -3.92 5.32 9.35
CA VAL A 79 -2.98 6.38 9.01
C VAL A 79 -1.99 5.82 7.97
N ALA A 80 -1.80 6.54 6.89
CA ALA A 80 -0.98 6.11 5.76
C ALA A 80 0.02 7.17 5.30
N ALA A 81 1.14 6.70 4.75
CA ALA A 81 2.04 7.51 3.95
C ALA A 81 1.62 7.41 2.47
N LEU A 82 1.37 8.55 1.84
CA LEU A 82 0.92 8.63 0.46
C LEU A 82 2.11 8.76 -0.49
N ALA A 83 2.11 7.94 -1.53
CA ALA A 83 3.06 8.03 -2.63
C ALA A 83 2.48 8.79 -3.82
N GLU A 84 3.34 9.41 -4.62
CA GLU A 84 2.91 10.01 -5.89
C GLU A 84 2.38 8.95 -6.84
N LYS A 85 1.22 9.25 -7.45
CA LYS A 85 0.56 8.40 -8.43
C LYS A 85 1.14 8.66 -9.83
N THR A 86 2.39 8.31 -10.02
CA THR A 86 3.14 8.61 -11.25
C THR A 86 4.02 7.44 -11.69
N GLY A 87 4.60 7.57 -12.89
CA GLY A 87 5.63 6.68 -13.40
C GLY A 87 5.21 5.21 -13.52
N THR A 88 6.16 4.32 -13.26
CA THR A 88 5.98 2.88 -13.37
C THR A 88 4.89 2.36 -12.43
N LEU A 89 4.81 2.88 -11.20
CA LEU A 89 3.81 2.46 -10.23
C LEU A 89 2.38 2.65 -10.76
N ALA A 90 2.07 3.85 -11.24
CA ALA A 90 0.75 4.18 -11.79
C ALA A 90 0.45 3.43 -13.08
N ALA A 91 1.45 3.25 -13.95
CA ALA A 91 1.30 2.50 -15.18
C ALA A 91 0.95 1.03 -14.93
N LEU A 92 1.58 0.38 -13.96
CA LEU A 92 1.29 -1.01 -13.58
C LEU A 92 -0.13 -1.15 -13.03
N HIS A 93 -0.51 -0.28 -12.07
CA HIS A 93 -1.87 -0.30 -11.54
C HIS A 93 -2.92 -0.13 -12.65
N ARG A 94 -2.74 0.86 -13.51
CA ARG A 94 -3.68 1.16 -14.62
C ARG A 94 -3.85 -0.05 -15.54
N ARG A 95 -2.76 -0.71 -15.91
CA ARG A 95 -2.83 -1.92 -16.76
C ARG A 95 -3.59 -3.07 -16.11
N ILE A 96 -3.45 -3.25 -14.79
CA ILE A 96 -4.21 -4.26 -14.06
C ILE A 96 -5.68 -3.87 -13.99
N ALA A 97 -5.99 -2.61 -13.66
CA ALA A 97 -7.35 -2.12 -13.51
C ALA A 97 -8.12 -2.08 -14.85
N GLU A 98 -7.45 -1.81 -15.98
CA GLU A 98 -8.07 -1.87 -17.32
C GLU A 98 -8.64 -3.25 -17.66
N VAL A 99 -7.99 -4.33 -17.18
CA VAL A 99 -8.38 -5.71 -17.49
C VAL A 99 -9.25 -6.32 -16.40
N TYR A 100 -8.95 -6.04 -15.15
CA TYR A 100 -9.56 -6.71 -13.98
C TYR A 100 -10.37 -5.78 -13.07
N GLY A 101 -10.55 -4.51 -13.39
CA GLY A 101 -11.14 -3.50 -12.51
C GLY A 101 -12.45 -3.93 -11.85
N SER A 102 -13.35 -4.59 -12.59
CA SER A 102 -14.61 -5.11 -12.04
C SER A 102 -14.46 -6.29 -11.07
N SER A 103 -13.29 -6.92 -11.04
CA SER A 103 -12.95 -8.03 -10.14
C SER A 103 -11.96 -7.62 -9.05
N LEU A 104 -11.58 -6.36 -9.00
CA LEU A 104 -10.79 -5.79 -7.90
C LEU A 104 -11.72 -5.24 -6.82
N ASN A 105 -11.18 -5.07 -5.61
CA ASN A 105 -11.93 -4.38 -4.58
C ASN A 105 -12.15 -2.90 -4.94
N GLU A 106 -13.10 -2.25 -4.25
CA GLU A 106 -13.53 -0.87 -4.54
C GLU A 106 -12.39 0.16 -4.50
N TRP A 107 -11.34 -0.06 -3.70
CA TRP A 107 -10.21 0.89 -3.56
C TRP A 107 -9.12 0.72 -4.60
N THR A 108 -9.12 -0.39 -5.34
CA THR A 108 -8.14 -0.67 -6.39
C THR A 108 -8.78 -0.90 -7.76
N GLY A 109 -10.11 -0.77 -7.86
CA GLY A 109 -10.88 -1.13 -9.06
C GLY A 109 -10.69 -0.20 -10.26
N SER A 110 -10.26 1.04 -10.04
CA SER A 110 -9.95 1.97 -11.13
C SER A 110 -8.82 2.93 -10.77
N ASP A 111 -8.23 3.52 -11.81
CA ASP A 111 -7.19 4.55 -11.60
C ASP A 111 -7.72 5.79 -10.86
N GLU A 112 -9.01 6.08 -10.96
CA GLU A 112 -9.62 7.24 -10.31
C GLU A 112 -9.66 7.10 -8.80
N VAL A 113 -10.06 5.93 -8.30
CA VAL A 113 -10.22 5.68 -6.85
C VAL A 113 -8.93 5.20 -6.19
N TRP A 114 -8.02 4.60 -6.95
CA TRP A 114 -6.80 4.07 -6.37
C TRP A 114 -5.88 5.16 -5.83
N LEU A 115 -5.53 5.04 -4.57
CA LEU A 115 -4.60 5.92 -3.87
C LEU A 115 -3.37 5.11 -3.44
N PRO A 116 -2.19 5.30 -4.07
CA PRO A 116 -0.99 4.59 -3.69
C PRO A 116 -0.51 5.03 -2.31
N HIS A 117 -0.44 4.10 -1.38
CA HIS A 117 -0.04 4.36 -0.01
C HIS A 117 0.61 3.16 0.67
N THR A 118 1.35 3.45 1.73
CA THR A 118 1.77 2.45 2.72
C THR A 118 1.03 2.71 4.03
N THR A 119 0.32 1.73 4.52
CA THR A 119 -0.35 1.79 5.84
C THR A 119 0.71 1.85 6.93
N LEU A 120 0.63 2.88 7.78
CA LEU A 120 1.50 3.05 8.94
C LEU A 120 0.85 2.56 10.23
N LEU A 121 -0.45 2.73 10.35
CA LEU A 121 -1.23 2.30 11.50
C LEU A 121 -2.62 1.89 11.07
N TYR A 122 -3.09 0.78 11.61
CA TYR A 122 -4.50 0.42 11.63
C TYR A 122 -4.93 0.30 13.09
N GLU A 123 -5.76 1.22 13.58
CA GLU A 123 -6.22 1.22 14.97
C GLU A 123 -7.61 1.86 15.09
N PRO A 124 -8.68 1.04 15.10
CA PRO A 124 -10.07 1.54 15.12
C PRO A 124 -10.45 2.39 16.33
N LYS A 125 -9.71 2.26 17.44
CA LYS A 125 -10.01 2.94 18.70
C LYS A 125 -9.13 4.17 18.96
N ALA A 126 -8.15 4.45 18.09
CA ALA A 126 -7.26 5.58 18.28
C ALA A 126 -7.86 6.89 17.77
N ASP A 127 -7.41 8.00 18.35
CA ASP A 127 -7.59 9.34 17.75
C ASP A 127 -6.61 9.46 16.57
N LEU A 128 -7.03 8.97 15.40
CA LEU A 128 -6.17 8.92 14.21
C LEU A 128 -5.66 10.30 13.78
N PRO A 129 -6.46 11.40 13.81
CA PRO A 129 -5.94 12.73 13.55
C PRO A 129 -4.81 13.14 14.51
N ALA A 130 -4.92 12.83 15.79
CA ALA A 130 -3.87 13.14 16.77
C ALA A 130 -2.60 12.31 16.51
N VAL A 131 -2.73 11.02 16.21
CA VAL A 131 -1.61 10.15 15.86
C VAL A 131 -0.95 10.60 14.54
N CYS A 132 -1.74 10.94 13.54
CA CYS A 132 -1.23 11.44 12.25
C CYS A 132 -0.42 12.74 12.45
N ARG A 133 -0.87 13.67 13.29
CA ARG A 133 -0.11 14.89 13.64
C ARG A 133 1.23 14.57 14.30
N LYS A 134 1.27 13.58 15.19
CA LYS A 134 2.54 13.13 15.82
C LYS A 134 3.49 12.55 14.77
N MET A 135 2.99 11.69 13.88
CA MET A 135 3.79 11.12 12.80
C MET A 135 4.31 12.21 11.85
N ALA A 136 3.51 13.23 11.57
CA ALA A 136 3.87 14.34 10.70
C ALA A 136 5.05 15.18 11.22
N ALA A 137 5.27 15.21 12.53
CA ALA A 137 6.42 15.90 13.12
C ALA A 137 7.77 15.29 12.68
N ASP A 138 7.81 13.98 12.44
CA ASP A 138 9.01 13.24 12.05
C ASP A 138 9.02 12.87 10.56
N PHE A 139 7.94 13.18 9.83
CA PHE A 139 7.83 12.90 8.41
C PHE A 139 8.35 14.07 7.56
N ALA A 140 9.22 13.74 6.61
CA ALA A 140 9.56 14.63 5.51
C ALA A 140 9.42 13.85 4.19
N PRO A 141 9.00 14.48 3.09
CA PRO A 141 8.96 13.84 1.78
C PRO A 141 10.28 13.15 1.44
N PHE A 142 10.20 11.96 0.86
CA PHE A 142 11.38 11.19 0.49
C PHE A 142 11.12 10.25 -0.68
N THR A 143 12.19 9.85 -1.33
CA THR A 143 12.16 8.83 -2.39
C THR A 143 12.45 7.46 -1.81
N ALA A 144 11.57 6.50 -2.08
CA ALA A 144 11.71 5.10 -1.72
C ALA A 144 12.00 4.24 -2.96
N GLY A 145 12.75 3.16 -2.78
CA GLY A 145 12.96 2.17 -3.82
C GLY A 145 11.91 1.06 -3.75
N ILE A 146 11.32 0.71 -4.89
CA ILE A 146 10.57 -0.53 -5.06
C ILE A 146 11.56 -1.60 -5.52
N VAL A 147 11.70 -2.65 -4.71
CA VAL A 147 12.70 -3.70 -4.92
C VAL A 147 12.13 -4.99 -5.50
N GLY A 148 10.81 -5.12 -5.51
CA GLY A 148 10.12 -6.27 -6.08
C GLY A 148 8.61 -6.07 -6.03
N ILE A 149 7.91 -6.89 -6.80
CA ILE A 149 6.45 -6.98 -6.78
C ILE A 149 6.11 -8.45 -6.58
N GLU A 150 5.22 -8.71 -5.66
CA GLU A 150 4.83 -10.07 -5.30
C GLU A 150 3.34 -10.21 -5.05
N PHE A 151 2.88 -11.45 -5.05
CA PHE A 151 1.52 -11.79 -4.61
C PHE A 151 1.50 -12.01 -3.10
N SER A 152 0.47 -11.48 -2.45
CA SER A 152 0.24 -11.67 -1.02
C SER A 152 -1.24 -11.94 -0.75
N ARG A 153 -1.54 -12.86 0.16
CA ARG A 153 -2.91 -13.04 0.64
C ARG A 153 -3.12 -12.17 1.87
N VAL A 154 -4.14 -11.34 1.81
CA VAL A 154 -4.48 -10.42 2.88
C VAL A 154 -5.92 -10.69 3.32
N THR A 155 -6.12 -10.80 4.63
CA THR A 155 -7.45 -10.74 5.23
C THR A 155 -7.68 -9.29 5.62
N PRO A 156 -8.66 -8.60 5.03
CA PRO A 156 -8.97 -7.23 5.40
C PRO A 156 -9.33 -7.13 6.87
N PRO A 157 -8.99 -6.03 7.56
CA PRO A 157 -9.48 -5.77 8.90
C PRO A 157 -11.01 -5.82 8.93
N GLY A 158 -11.56 -6.52 9.94
CA GLY A 158 -13.01 -6.72 10.07
C GLY A 158 -13.57 -7.96 9.35
N TYR A 159 -12.74 -8.72 8.63
CA TYR A 159 -13.09 -10.02 8.02
C TYR A 159 -12.37 -11.19 8.71
N GLU A 160 -11.90 -10.99 9.91
CA GLU A 160 -11.39 -12.10 10.74
C GLU A 160 -12.53 -13.05 11.07
N ILE A 161 -12.41 -14.28 10.60
CA ILE A 161 -13.32 -15.40 10.91
C ILE A 161 -12.89 -16.04 12.23
#